data_a1a4e96d3c5959f529baeeb27a2fcbbd
#
_entry.id   a1a4e96d3c5959f529baeeb27a2fcbbd
#
_cell.length_a   1.000
_cell.length_b   1.000
_cell.length_c   1.000
_cell.angle_alpha   90.00
_cell.angle_beta   90.00
_cell.angle_gamma   90.00
#
_symmetry.space_group_name_H-M   'P 1'
#
loop_
_entity.id
_entity.type
_entity.pdbx_description
1 polymer ?
#
loop_
_entity_poly.entity_id
_entity_poly.type
_entity_poly.pdbx_seq_one_letter_code
_entity_poly.pdbx_strand_id
1 'polypeptide(L)'
;MTEYTTRAEWTGGHAGVLRCSNGPSFPFSAPEKLKGEAGVLTPEDAFVGSLNTCFMLMFIWAVERLKIGLVSYSCDATGFVEDRLDRTSRFGRLLLRPRIVARGCTREAVERALRLAEKYSLVWQSVNAVVELEPEITVAPD
;
A
#
# COMPACT_ATOMS: atom_id res chain seq x y z
N MET A 1 -3.18 -14.26 19.43
CA MET A 1 -3.19 -14.02 17.98
C MET A 1 -4.18 -12.93 17.67
N THR A 2 -3.81 -11.99 16.81
CA THR A 2 -4.66 -10.88 16.42
C THR A 2 -5.49 -11.25 15.20
N GLU A 3 -6.76 -10.88 15.20
CA GLU A 3 -7.67 -11.20 14.10
C GLU A 3 -8.25 -9.93 13.48
N TYR A 4 -8.43 -9.96 12.18
CA TYR A 4 -9.09 -8.91 11.42
C TYR A 4 -10.16 -9.56 10.57
N THR A 5 -11.39 -9.08 10.64
CA THR A 5 -12.53 -9.67 9.95
C THR A 5 -13.22 -8.66 9.07
N THR A 6 -13.58 -9.05 7.87
CA THR A 6 -14.41 -8.24 6.97
C THR A 6 -15.60 -9.07 6.50
N ARG A 7 -16.66 -8.37 6.07
CA ARG A 7 -17.84 -8.97 5.44
C ARG A 7 -18.09 -8.29 4.11
N ALA A 8 -18.22 -9.08 3.06
CA ALA A 8 -18.60 -8.58 1.74
C ALA A 8 -20.06 -8.97 1.48
N GLU A 9 -20.87 -8.01 1.06
CA GLU A 9 -22.27 -8.22 0.74
C GLU A 9 -22.54 -7.75 -0.68
N TRP A 10 -23.19 -8.60 -1.48
CA TRP A 10 -23.54 -8.29 -2.86
C TRP A 10 -24.71 -7.29 -2.89
N THR A 11 -24.61 -6.27 -3.73
CA THR A 11 -25.63 -5.23 -3.89
C THR A 11 -26.24 -5.19 -5.30
N GLY A 12 -25.87 -6.14 -6.15
CA GLY A 12 -26.34 -6.24 -7.53
C GLY A 12 -25.21 -6.06 -8.52
N GLY A 13 -25.37 -6.58 -9.74
CA GLY A 13 -24.35 -6.50 -10.77
C GLY A 13 -23.02 -7.07 -10.31
N HIS A 14 -21.93 -6.34 -10.56
CA HIS A 14 -20.59 -6.71 -10.14
C HIS A 14 -20.10 -5.79 -9.03
N ALA A 15 -20.96 -5.54 -8.03
CA ALA A 15 -20.70 -4.58 -6.96
C ALA A 15 -21.20 -5.11 -5.62
N GLY A 16 -20.68 -4.49 -4.54
CA GLY A 16 -21.06 -4.84 -3.18
C GLY A 16 -20.62 -3.79 -2.17
N VAL A 17 -20.75 -4.14 -0.91
CA VAL A 17 -20.28 -3.33 0.22
C VAL A 17 -19.34 -4.18 1.06
N LEU A 18 -18.18 -3.64 1.40
CA LEU A 18 -17.22 -4.25 2.31
C LEU A 18 -17.36 -3.58 3.67
N ARG A 19 -17.59 -4.39 4.71
CA ARG A 19 -17.68 -3.90 6.10
C ARG A 19 -16.50 -4.45 6.89
N CYS A 20 -15.77 -3.56 7.55
CA CYS A 20 -14.62 -3.93 8.37
C CYS A 20 -15.02 -4.02 9.83
N SER A 21 -14.45 -4.97 10.55
CA SER A 21 -14.80 -5.24 11.96
C SER A 21 -14.55 -4.06 12.90
N ASN A 22 -13.63 -3.14 12.53
CA ASN A 22 -13.37 -1.93 13.32
C ASN A 22 -14.29 -0.74 12.96
N GLY A 23 -15.30 -0.96 12.11
CA GLY A 23 -16.37 -0.01 11.85
C GLY A 23 -16.55 0.49 10.42
N PRO A 24 -15.49 0.83 9.65
CA PRO A 24 -15.68 1.42 8.32
C PRO A 24 -16.38 0.50 7.33
N SER A 25 -17.13 1.10 6.40
CA SER A 25 -17.77 0.39 5.29
C SER A 25 -17.45 1.12 3.99
N PHE A 26 -17.24 0.36 2.94
CA PHE A 26 -16.91 0.90 1.61
C PHE A 26 -17.72 0.20 0.54
N PRO A 27 -18.36 0.95 -0.39
CA PRO A 27 -18.82 0.33 -1.62
C PRO A 27 -17.62 -0.12 -2.45
N PHE A 28 -17.76 -1.26 -3.11
CA PHE A 28 -16.71 -1.76 -4.03
C PHE A 28 -17.37 -2.32 -5.29
N SER A 29 -16.58 -2.42 -6.33
CA SER A 29 -17.00 -2.89 -7.63
C SER A 29 -15.83 -3.56 -8.35
N ALA A 30 -16.12 -4.43 -9.30
CA ALA A 30 -15.11 -4.88 -10.24
C ALA A 30 -14.58 -3.68 -11.03
N PRO A 31 -13.37 -3.75 -11.61
CA PRO A 31 -12.90 -2.72 -12.52
C PRO A 31 -13.87 -2.50 -13.67
N GLU A 32 -13.93 -1.27 -14.19
CA GLU A 32 -14.87 -0.89 -15.25
C GLU A 32 -14.77 -1.82 -16.47
N LYS A 33 -13.54 -2.19 -16.86
CA LYS A 33 -13.32 -3.13 -17.98
C LYS A 33 -13.81 -4.56 -17.71
N LEU A 34 -14.14 -4.89 -16.47
CA LEU A 34 -14.70 -6.18 -16.06
C LEU A 34 -16.15 -6.02 -15.63
N LYS A 35 -16.89 -5.09 -16.24
CA LYS A 35 -18.31 -4.81 -16.01
C LYS A 35 -18.63 -4.17 -14.66
N GLY A 36 -17.64 -3.54 -14.05
CA GLY A 36 -17.82 -2.79 -12.82
C GLY A 36 -18.25 -1.35 -13.06
N GLU A 37 -18.37 -0.61 -11.98
CA GLU A 37 -18.74 0.80 -11.97
C GLU A 37 -17.51 1.68 -11.88
N ALA A 38 -17.48 2.78 -12.66
CA ALA A 38 -16.43 3.78 -12.56
C ALA A 38 -16.56 4.56 -11.25
N GLY A 39 -15.43 4.99 -10.69
CA GLY A 39 -15.42 5.85 -9.50
C GLY A 39 -15.68 5.14 -8.19
N VAL A 40 -15.65 3.82 -8.16
CA VAL A 40 -15.87 3.00 -6.97
C VAL A 40 -14.60 2.18 -6.69
N LEU A 41 -14.30 1.99 -5.42
CA LEU A 41 -13.12 1.19 -5.01
C LEU A 41 -13.17 -0.20 -5.64
N THR A 42 -12.04 -0.66 -6.17
CA THR A 42 -11.92 -2.03 -6.68
C THR A 42 -11.05 -2.87 -5.74
N PRO A 43 -11.21 -4.20 -5.73
CA PRO A 43 -10.31 -5.07 -4.98
C PRO A 43 -8.84 -4.89 -5.39
N GLU A 44 -8.61 -4.62 -6.66
CA GLU A 44 -7.27 -4.39 -7.19
C GLU A 44 -6.62 -3.15 -6.56
N ASP A 45 -7.36 -2.04 -6.52
CA ASP A 45 -6.88 -0.82 -5.85
C ASP A 45 -6.72 -1.04 -4.35
N ALA A 46 -7.64 -1.79 -3.73
CA ALA A 46 -7.55 -2.09 -2.30
C ALA A 46 -6.31 -2.90 -1.98
N PHE A 47 -5.96 -3.86 -2.82
CA PHE A 47 -4.75 -4.68 -2.65
C PHE A 47 -3.49 -3.81 -2.72
N VAL A 48 -3.36 -3.01 -3.77
CA VAL A 48 -2.23 -2.08 -3.93
C VAL A 48 -2.22 -1.06 -2.80
N GLY A 49 -3.38 -0.52 -2.45
CA GLY A 49 -3.54 0.47 -1.38
C GLY A 49 -3.18 -0.07 -0.01
N SER A 50 -3.46 -1.34 0.28
CA SER A 50 -3.10 -1.94 1.57
C SER A 50 -1.59 -2.02 1.75
N LEU A 51 -0.84 -2.36 0.71
CA LEU A 51 0.62 -2.32 0.74
C LEU A 51 1.13 -0.89 0.96
N ASN A 52 0.58 0.04 0.18
CA ASN A 52 1.00 1.45 0.22
C ASN A 52 0.80 2.08 1.61
N THR A 53 -0.38 1.87 2.20
CA THR A 53 -0.70 2.43 3.51
C THR A 53 0.06 1.73 4.64
N CYS A 54 0.20 0.42 4.57
CA CYS A 54 0.96 -0.33 5.58
C CYS A 54 2.43 0.09 5.58
N PHE A 55 3.02 0.26 4.40
CA PHE A 55 4.40 0.72 4.28
C PHE A 55 4.58 2.12 4.88
N MET A 56 3.67 3.05 4.57
CA MET A 56 3.72 4.40 5.15
C MET A 56 3.70 4.35 6.68
N LEU A 57 2.79 3.59 7.26
CA LEU A 57 2.67 3.51 8.72
C LEU A 57 3.92 2.94 9.37
N MET A 58 4.54 1.94 8.74
CA MET A 58 5.79 1.39 9.24
C MET A 58 6.96 2.35 9.05
N PHE A 59 6.95 3.13 7.97
CA PHE A 59 7.93 4.19 7.78
C PHE A 59 7.80 5.28 8.85
N ILE A 60 6.58 5.70 9.17
CA ILE A 60 6.31 6.66 10.25
C ILE A 60 6.85 6.13 11.58
N TRP A 61 6.57 4.87 11.91
CA TRP A 61 7.12 4.22 13.09
C TRP A 61 8.66 4.25 13.10
N ALA A 62 9.27 3.96 11.95
CA ALA A 62 10.74 3.94 11.84
C ALA A 62 11.36 5.33 12.01
N VAL A 63 10.75 6.37 11.41
CA VAL A 63 11.27 7.73 11.56
C VAL A 63 11.15 8.24 12.99
N GLU A 64 10.08 7.86 13.71
CA GLU A 64 9.95 8.17 15.11
C GLU A 64 11.04 7.49 15.94
N ARG A 65 11.28 6.21 15.66
CA ARG A 65 12.29 5.42 16.36
C ARG A 65 13.72 5.95 16.12
N LEU A 66 14.01 6.42 14.90
CA LEU A 66 15.32 6.96 14.53
C LEU A 66 15.43 8.47 14.78
N LYS A 67 14.38 9.08 15.32
CA LYS A 67 14.32 10.52 15.63
C LYS A 67 14.59 11.39 14.40
N ILE A 68 14.03 11.00 13.27
CA ILE A 68 14.09 11.76 12.03
C ILE A 68 12.97 12.80 12.02
N GLY A 69 13.29 14.03 11.65
CA GLY A 69 12.28 15.06 11.46
C GLY A 69 11.60 14.90 10.10
N LEU A 70 10.44 14.26 10.07
CA LEU A 70 9.71 14.10 8.82
C LEU A 70 8.92 15.36 8.51
N VAL A 71 9.16 15.95 7.34
CA VAL A 71 8.46 17.15 6.88
C VAL A 71 7.27 16.77 6.00
N SER A 72 7.47 15.87 5.05
CA SER A 72 6.38 15.39 4.20
C SER A 72 6.65 13.99 3.69
N TYR A 73 5.57 13.29 3.38
CA TYR A 73 5.59 11.96 2.79
C TYR A 73 4.42 11.80 1.84
N SER A 74 4.69 11.34 0.66
CA SER A 74 3.67 10.85 -0.28
C SER A 74 4.24 9.66 -1.03
N CYS A 75 3.39 8.74 -1.45
CA CYS A 75 3.87 7.56 -2.16
C CYS A 75 2.87 7.12 -3.21
N ASP A 76 3.34 7.01 -4.43
CA ASP A 76 2.59 6.39 -5.51
C ASP A 76 2.95 4.91 -5.53
N ALA A 77 1.97 4.04 -5.48
CA ALA A 77 2.14 2.61 -5.57
C ALA A 77 1.43 2.10 -6.83
N THR A 78 2.12 1.26 -7.59
CA THR A 78 1.58 0.68 -8.81
C THR A 78 1.70 -0.84 -8.75
N GLY A 79 0.62 -1.54 -9.03
CA GLY A 79 0.61 -2.98 -9.19
C GLY A 79 0.53 -3.35 -10.67
N PHE A 80 1.32 -4.34 -11.07
CA PHE A 80 1.36 -4.82 -12.45
C PHE A 80 0.79 -6.23 -12.49
N VAL A 81 -0.33 -6.39 -13.18
CA VAL A 81 -0.99 -7.67 -13.36
C VAL A 81 -0.34 -8.39 -14.55
N GLU A 82 0.02 -9.64 -14.33
CA GLU A 82 0.49 -10.52 -15.40
C GLU A 82 -0.55 -11.60 -15.69
N ASP A 83 -0.82 -11.84 -16.96
CA ASP A 83 -1.71 -12.89 -17.41
C ASP A 83 -0.89 -14.14 -17.76
N ARG A 84 -1.36 -15.29 -17.29
CA ARG A 84 -0.69 -16.57 -17.49
C ARG A 84 -1.32 -17.35 -18.65
N LEU A 85 -0.57 -18.33 -19.16
CA LEU A 85 -1.01 -19.17 -20.27
C LEU A 85 -2.30 -19.95 -19.96
N ASP A 86 -2.54 -20.28 -18.69
CA ASP A 86 -3.75 -20.97 -18.24
C ASP A 86 -4.93 -20.01 -18.03
N ARG A 87 -4.79 -18.72 -18.43
CA ARG A 87 -5.76 -17.65 -18.33
C ARG A 87 -5.99 -17.16 -16.90
N THR A 88 -5.17 -17.56 -15.93
CA THR A 88 -5.17 -16.93 -14.61
C THR A 88 -4.37 -15.64 -14.66
N SER A 89 -4.66 -14.74 -13.72
CA SER A 89 -3.93 -13.48 -13.57
C SER A 89 -3.46 -13.33 -12.14
N ARG A 90 -2.36 -12.63 -11.96
CA ARG A 90 -1.84 -12.29 -10.63
C ARG A 90 -1.06 -10.98 -10.69
N PHE A 91 -0.93 -10.33 -9.54
CA PHE A 91 0.06 -9.26 -9.43
C PHE A 91 1.45 -9.90 -9.37
N GLY A 92 2.25 -9.69 -10.40
CA GLY A 92 3.61 -10.19 -10.43
C GLY A 92 4.61 -9.23 -9.81
N ARG A 93 4.28 -7.92 -9.84
CA ARG A 93 5.17 -6.87 -9.37
C ARG A 93 4.38 -5.72 -8.78
N LEU A 94 4.89 -5.15 -7.68
CA LEU A 94 4.36 -3.95 -7.04
C LEU A 94 5.52 -2.95 -6.89
N LEU A 95 5.28 -1.70 -7.26
CA LEU A 95 6.30 -0.65 -7.23
C LEU A 95 5.85 0.48 -6.31
N LEU A 96 6.66 0.78 -5.30
CA LEU A 96 6.44 1.88 -4.37
C LEU A 96 7.42 3.02 -4.68
N ARG A 97 6.90 4.23 -4.85
CA ARG A 97 7.70 5.44 -5.13
C ARG A 97 7.44 6.50 -4.06
N PRO A 98 7.98 6.34 -2.86
CA PRO A 98 7.78 7.34 -1.81
C PRO A 98 8.62 8.59 -2.07
N ARG A 99 7.99 9.74 -1.91
CA ARG A 99 8.65 11.05 -1.91
C ARG A 99 8.72 11.55 -0.49
N ILE A 100 9.93 11.71 0.02
CA ILE A 100 10.21 11.99 1.42
C ILE A 100 11.00 13.26 1.53
N VAL A 101 10.51 14.19 2.37
CA VAL A 101 11.29 15.36 2.78
C VAL A 101 11.50 15.23 4.29
N ALA A 102 12.76 15.26 4.72
CA ALA A 102 13.15 15.12 6.11
C ALA A 102 14.13 16.22 6.49
N ARG A 103 14.31 16.46 7.79
CA ARG A 103 15.31 17.40 8.32
C ARG A 103 15.87 16.88 9.62
N GLY A 104 16.99 17.43 10.06
CA GLY A 104 17.64 17.04 11.31
C GLY A 104 18.18 15.61 11.26
N CYS A 105 18.59 15.14 10.08
CA CYS A 105 19.04 13.77 9.87
C CYS A 105 19.94 13.68 8.63
N THR A 106 20.53 12.52 8.44
CA THR A 106 21.28 12.20 7.23
C THR A 106 20.38 11.44 6.24
N ARG A 107 20.79 11.43 4.98
CA ARG A 107 20.13 10.62 3.95
C ARG A 107 20.17 9.13 4.33
N GLU A 108 21.31 8.68 4.88
CA GLU A 108 21.49 7.29 5.32
C GLU A 108 20.50 6.89 6.40
N ALA A 109 20.15 7.82 7.29
CA ALA A 109 19.13 7.58 8.33
C ALA A 109 17.76 7.33 7.70
N VAL A 110 17.39 8.12 6.68
CA VAL A 110 16.13 7.93 5.95
C VAL A 110 16.13 6.58 5.23
N GLU A 111 17.23 6.22 4.58
CA GLU A 111 17.36 4.93 3.90
C GLU A 111 17.24 3.77 4.90
N ARG A 112 17.78 3.91 6.10
CA ARG A 112 17.63 2.93 7.15
C ARG A 112 16.18 2.80 7.59
N ALA A 113 15.47 3.91 7.72
CA ALA A 113 14.05 3.92 8.05
C ALA A 113 13.23 3.17 6.99
N LEU A 114 13.56 3.35 5.72
CA LEU A 114 12.91 2.63 4.62
C LEU A 114 13.14 1.11 4.72
N ARG A 115 14.36 0.68 5.06
CA ARG A 115 14.66 -0.75 5.25
C ARG A 115 13.90 -1.34 6.44
N LEU A 116 13.74 -0.58 7.52
CA LEU A 116 12.94 -1.02 8.67
C LEU A 116 11.46 -1.11 8.30
N ALA A 117 10.95 -0.16 7.52
CA ALA A 117 9.58 -0.18 7.05
C ALA A 117 9.30 -1.42 6.19
N GLU A 118 10.22 -1.77 5.30
CA GLU A 118 10.12 -2.99 4.49
C GLU A 118 10.08 -4.24 5.37
N LYS A 119 11.01 -4.33 6.31
CA LYS A 119 11.15 -5.51 7.18
C LYS A 119 9.91 -5.74 8.04
N TYR A 120 9.30 -4.68 8.56
CA TYR A 120 8.21 -4.78 9.52
C TYR A 120 6.82 -4.53 8.93
N SER A 121 6.72 -4.30 7.63
CA SER A 121 5.42 -4.15 6.98
C SER A 121 4.72 -5.50 6.87
N LEU A 122 3.62 -5.66 7.60
CA LEU A 122 2.82 -6.88 7.58
C LEU A 122 2.38 -7.25 6.15
N VAL A 123 1.88 -6.27 5.41
CA VAL A 123 1.37 -6.52 4.06
C VAL A 123 2.50 -6.85 3.09
N TRP A 124 3.62 -6.11 3.16
CA TRP A 124 4.79 -6.43 2.32
C TRP A 124 5.24 -7.88 2.52
N GLN A 125 5.33 -8.31 3.78
CA GLN A 125 5.76 -9.67 4.12
C GLN A 125 4.73 -10.75 3.76
N SER A 126 3.51 -10.35 3.43
CA SER A 126 2.40 -11.27 3.18
C SER A 126 2.06 -11.43 1.69
N VAL A 127 2.61 -10.58 0.82
CA VAL A 127 2.38 -10.71 -0.62
C VAL A 127 3.46 -11.58 -1.27
N ASN A 128 3.09 -12.30 -2.32
CA ASN A 128 4.04 -13.12 -3.07
C ASN A 128 4.46 -12.49 -4.40
N ALA A 129 4.02 -11.27 -4.68
CA ALA A 129 4.52 -10.48 -5.78
C ALA A 129 5.91 -9.92 -5.45
N VAL A 130 6.70 -9.60 -6.47
CA VAL A 130 7.96 -8.89 -6.27
C VAL A 130 7.65 -7.44 -5.94
N VAL A 131 8.11 -6.96 -4.79
CA VAL A 131 7.92 -5.57 -4.37
C VAL A 131 9.22 -4.81 -4.55
N GLU A 132 9.15 -3.68 -5.25
CA GLU A 132 10.29 -2.82 -5.52
C GLU A 132 10.07 -1.43 -4.93
N LEU A 133 11.15 -0.79 -4.50
CA LEU A 133 11.12 0.51 -3.87
C LEU A 133 12.02 1.47 -4.65
N GLU A 134 11.44 2.59 -5.10
CA GLU A 134 12.19 3.66 -5.78
C GLU A 134 11.95 4.97 -5.03
N PRO A 135 12.67 5.23 -3.94
CA PRO A 135 12.44 6.42 -3.13
C PRO A 135 13.08 7.67 -3.74
N GLU A 136 12.43 8.80 -3.51
CA GLU A 136 12.98 10.12 -3.75
C GLU A 136 13.12 10.80 -2.40
N ILE A 137 14.38 11.03 -1.97
CA ILE A 137 14.69 11.53 -0.64
C ILE A 137 15.31 12.92 -0.75
N THR A 138 14.73 13.87 -0.04
CA THR A 138 15.28 15.22 0.11
C THR A 138 15.50 15.46 1.61
N VAL A 139 16.74 15.80 1.97
CA VAL A 139 17.06 16.21 3.34
C VAL A 139 17.22 17.71 3.33
N ALA A 140 16.28 18.40 3.97
CA ALA A 140 16.28 19.86 4.07
C ALA A 140 17.31 20.32 5.08
N PRO A 141 17.92 21.52 4.90
CA PRO A 141 18.80 22.08 5.93
C PRO A 141 18.03 22.39 7.21
N ASP A 142 18.74 22.36 8.33
CA ASP A 142 18.21 22.69 9.64
C ASP A 142 17.87 24.17 9.79
#